data_093f2bb28ff02115b679490a0cc105b4
#
_entry.id   093f2bb28ff02115b679490a0cc105b4
#
_cell.length_a   1.000
_cell.length_b   1.000
_cell.length_c   1.000
_cell.angle_alpha   90.00
_cell.angle_beta   90.00
_cell.angle_gamma   90.00
#
_symmetry.space_group_name_H-M   'P 1'
#
loop_
_entity.id
_entity.type
_entity.pdbx_description
1 polymer ?
#
loop_
_entity_poly.entity_id
_entity_poly.type
_entity_poly.pdbx_seq_one_letter_code
_entity_poly.pdbx_strand_id
1 'polypeptide(L)'
;MAANITNVYYIRVMKILVVTDVQRDFFDPHGSLYVKGGEALPSRIVEIAGNYDGIIFTLDWHPGDHCSFKEQGGPWPPHCVAFTQGAGLADEFAPLLADGALIHFKGEDAGREQYAAFENLEEDDPIRTVLAMADQIDVCGIAGDYCVKETVASILRHADASKVAIVEDCTVSIDNGDTLKAFIKENNVRTK
;
A
#
# COMPACT_ATOMS: atom_id res chain seq x y z
N MET A 1 54.95 -4.81 -11.39
CA MET A 1 53.94 -5.12 -10.38
C MET A 1 52.60 -4.57 -10.86
N ALA A 2 51.70 -5.42 -11.32
CA ALA A 2 50.40 -5.00 -11.81
C ALA A 2 49.43 -5.05 -10.59
N ALA A 3 48.85 -3.91 -10.26
CA ALA A 3 47.84 -3.80 -9.25
C ALA A 3 46.53 -4.41 -9.78
N ASN A 4 46.12 -5.54 -9.23
CA ASN A 4 44.81 -6.13 -9.46
C ASN A 4 43.76 -5.23 -8.80
N ILE A 5 43.09 -4.39 -9.57
CA ILE A 5 41.90 -3.65 -9.14
C ILE A 5 40.76 -4.65 -9.26
N THR A 6 40.41 -5.29 -8.14
CA THR A 6 39.19 -6.09 -8.04
C THR A 6 38.01 -5.10 -8.04
N ASN A 7 37.37 -4.93 -9.18
CA ASN A 7 36.11 -4.21 -9.28
C ASN A 7 35.03 -4.96 -8.50
N VAL A 8 34.79 -4.57 -7.25
CA VAL A 8 33.67 -5.06 -6.47
C VAL A 8 32.43 -4.31 -6.98
N TYR A 9 31.66 -4.95 -7.87
CA TYR A 9 30.34 -4.47 -8.24
C TYR A 9 29.41 -4.66 -7.02
N TYR A 10 29.10 -3.59 -6.32
CA TYR A 10 28.01 -3.59 -5.36
C TYR A 10 26.70 -3.69 -6.15
N ILE A 11 26.10 -4.87 -6.16
CA ILE A 11 24.72 -5.04 -6.62
C ILE A 11 23.85 -4.31 -5.62
N ARG A 12 23.33 -3.13 -5.99
CA ARG A 12 22.36 -2.41 -5.16
C ARG A 12 21.01 -3.11 -5.30
N VAL A 13 20.51 -3.66 -4.19
CA VAL A 13 19.19 -4.26 -4.12
C VAL A 13 18.15 -3.14 -4.05
N MET A 14 17.26 -3.06 -5.05
CA MET A 14 16.19 -2.07 -5.10
C MET A 14 15.01 -2.52 -4.22
N LYS A 15 14.73 -1.75 -3.17
CA LYS A 15 13.68 -2.02 -2.19
C LYS A 15 12.56 -1.00 -2.31
N ILE A 16 11.33 -1.46 -2.50
CA ILE A 16 10.14 -0.62 -2.61
C ILE A 16 9.21 -0.88 -1.42
N LEU A 17 8.69 0.18 -0.84
CA LEU A 17 7.62 0.14 0.14
C LEU A 17 6.31 0.57 -0.53
N VAL A 18 5.30 -0.28 -0.47
CA VAL A 18 3.93 0.04 -0.86
C VAL A 18 3.13 0.32 0.42
N VAL A 19 2.67 1.55 0.56
CA VAL A 19 1.86 2.03 1.69
C VAL A 19 0.41 2.08 1.25
N THR A 20 -0.37 1.09 1.70
CA THR A 20 -1.75 0.91 1.25
C THR A 20 -2.70 1.71 2.11
N ASP A 21 -3.37 2.69 1.51
CA ASP A 21 -4.56 3.39 1.98
C ASP A 21 -4.46 3.96 3.42
N VAL A 22 -3.29 4.48 3.82
CA VAL A 22 -3.13 5.14 5.12
C VAL A 22 -3.67 6.57 5.01
N GLN A 23 -5.01 6.65 4.84
CA GLN A 23 -5.80 7.87 4.65
C GLN A 23 -6.56 8.23 5.93
N ARG A 24 -6.93 9.51 6.11
CA ARG A 24 -7.54 10.03 7.34
C ARG A 24 -8.82 9.30 7.73
N ASP A 25 -9.66 8.92 6.78
CA ASP A 25 -10.88 8.18 7.09
C ASP A 25 -10.62 6.80 7.70
N PHE A 26 -9.43 6.21 7.49
CA PHE A 26 -9.06 4.91 8.02
C PHE A 26 -8.17 4.97 9.27
N PHE A 27 -7.21 5.91 9.32
CA PHE A 27 -6.27 5.94 10.45
C PHE A 27 -6.66 6.90 11.57
N ASP A 28 -7.42 7.99 11.29
CA ASP A 28 -7.83 8.95 12.31
C ASP A 28 -8.99 8.37 13.14
N PRO A 29 -8.93 8.42 14.50
CA PRO A 29 -10.03 7.98 15.34
C PRO A 29 -11.39 8.68 15.08
N HIS A 30 -11.38 9.82 14.39
CA HIS A 30 -12.58 10.54 13.95
C HIS A 30 -12.93 10.29 12.47
N GLY A 31 -12.15 9.47 11.76
CA GLY A 31 -12.39 9.09 10.38
C GLY A 31 -13.69 8.29 10.21
N SER A 32 -14.31 8.41 9.03
CA SER A 32 -15.63 7.82 8.76
C SER A 32 -15.62 6.28 8.75
N LEU A 33 -14.46 5.67 8.52
CA LEU A 33 -14.25 4.21 8.53
C LEU A 33 -12.97 3.86 9.29
N TYR A 34 -12.83 4.45 10.49
CA TYR A 34 -11.65 4.25 11.31
C TYR A 34 -11.39 2.77 11.65
N VAL A 35 -10.15 2.36 11.45
CA VAL A 35 -9.64 1.03 11.82
C VAL A 35 -8.76 1.17 13.06
N LYS A 36 -9.16 0.53 14.15
CA LYS A 36 -8.46 0.62 15.45
C LYS A 36 -6.97 0.25 15.33
N GLY A 37 -6.11 1.12 15.83
CA GLY A 37 -4.65 0.98 15.74
C GLY A 37 -4.03 1.71 14.53
N GLY A 38 -4.88 2.18 13.60
CA GLY A 38 -4.45 2.93 12.41
C GLY A 38 -3.73 4.22 12.76
N GLU A 39 -4.09 4.86 13.88
CA GLU A 39 -3.50 6.11 14.35
C GLU A 39 -1.98 6.05 14.62
N ALA A 40 -1.44 4.84 14.83
CA ALA A 40 -0.02 4.65 15.03
C ALA A 40 0.78 4.45 13.74
N LEU A 41 0.10 4.15 12.61
CA LEU A 41 0.76 3.77 11.36
C LEU A 41 1.57 4.90 10.72
N PRO A 42 1.09 6.16 10.65
CA PRO A 42 1.87 7.21 10.01
C PRO A 42 3.28 7.34 10.57
N SER A 43 3.43 7.41 11.90
CA SER A 43 4.74 7.52 12.56
C SER A 43 5.60 6.28 12.32
N ARG A 44 5.04 5.06 12.45
CA ARG A 44 5.78 3.80 12.24
C ARG A 44 6.28 3.67 10.81
N ILE A 45 5.47 4.06 9.83
CA ILE A 45 5.84 4.00 8.41
C ILE A 45 6.97 5.00 8.12
N VAL A 46 6.90 6.21 8.67
CA VAL A 46 7.98 7.21 8.53
C VAL A 46 9.30 6.69 9.11
N GLU A 47 9.27 5.99 10.27
CA GLU A 47 10.48 5.41 10.89
C GLU A 47 11.19 4.40 9.98
N ILE A 48 10.44 3.61 9.20
CA ILE A 48 11.02 2.59 8.32
C ILE A 48 11.30 3.08 6.90
N ALA A 49 10.69 4.20 6.49
CA ALA A 49 10.72 4.72 5.12
C ALA A 49 12.13 4.87 4.56
N GLY A 50 13.09 5.31 5.39
CA GLY A 50 14.50 5.48 5.00
C GLY A 50 15.24 4.18 4.64
N ASN A 51 14.65 3.00 4.88
CA ASN A 51 15.23 1.72 4.49
C ASN A 51 14.89 1.29 3.05
N TYR A 52 14.12 2.09 2.33
CA TYR A 52 13.62 1.82 0.98
C TYR A 52 14.18 2.82 -0.04
N ASP A 53 14.33 2.37 -1.27
CA ASP A 53 14.80 3.18 -2.40
C ASP A 53 13.66 3.94 -3.08
N GLY A 54 12.41 3.50 -2.88
CA GLY A 54 11.21 4.16 -3.36
C GLY A 54 9.98 3.79 -2.55
N ILE A 55 9.01 4.67 -2.56
CA ILE A 55 7.73 4.52 -1.85
C ILE A 55 6.59 4.73 -2.82
N ILE A 56 5.57 3.89 -2.73
CA ILE A 56 4.32 4.02 -3.48
C ILE A 56 3.18 4.08 -2.46
N PHE A 57 2.45 5.19 -2.44
CA PHE A 57 1.20 5.31 -1.70
C PHE A 57 0.04 4.91 -2.58
N THR A 58 -0.85 4.04 -2.10
CA THR A 58 -2.15 3.81 -2.73
C THR A 58 -3.23 4.54 -1.96
N LEU A 59 -4.23 5.04 -2.64
CA LEU A 59 -5.34 5.78 -2.06
C LEU A 59 -6.66 5.33 -2.65
N ASP A 60 -7.63 5.02 -1.79
CA ASP A 60 -9.03 5.01 -2.18
C ASP A 60 -9.44 6.44 -2.59
N TRP A 61 -10.08 6.55 -3.75
CA TRP A 61 -10.45 7.84 -4.32
C TRP A 61 -11.85 7.77 -4.91
N HIS A 62 -12.83 7.65 -4.01
CA HIS A 62 -14.19 7.32 -4.40
C HIS A 62 -14.99 8.55 -4.85
N PRO A 63 -15.76 8.47 -5.95
CA PRO A 63 -16.81 9.44 -6.21
C PRO A 63 -17.88 9.38 -5.11
N GLY A 64 -18.62 10.47 -4.91
CA GLY A 64 -19.58 10.59 -3.83
C GLY A 64 -20.75 9.60 -3.85
N ASP A 65 -20.99 8.94 -4.99
CA ASP A 65 -22.02 7.93 -5.22
C ASP A 65 -21.44 6.52 -5.47
N HIS A 66 -20.25 6.24 -4.93
CA HIS A 66 -19.59 4.95 -5.14
C HIS A 66 -20.40 3.77 -4.60
N CYS A 67 -20.42 2.66 -5.36
CA CYS A 67 -21.23 1.47 -5.09
C CYS A 67 -20.93 0.79 -3.73
N SER A 68 -19.76 1.00 -3.14
CA SER A 68 -19.41 0.47 -1.82
C SER A 68 -20.15 1.14 -0.67
N PHE A 69 -20.76 2.31 -0.88
CA PHE A 69 -21.41 3.08 0.17
C PHE A 69 -22.81 2.55 0.49
N LYS A 70 -23.19 2.62 1.78
CA LYS A 70 -24.50 2.17 2.25
C LYS A 70 -25.68 2.81 1.52
N GLU A 71 -25.54 4.09 1.15
CA GLU A 71 -26.54 4.82 0.38
C GLU A 71 -26.74 4.29 -1.03
N GLN A 72 -25.74 3.57 -1.56
CA GLN A 72 -25.76 2.88 -2.86
C GLN A 72 -26.01 1.38 -2.73
N GLY A 73 -26.29 0.88 -1.50
CA GLY A 73 -26.50 -0.54 -1.22
C GLY A 73 -25.24 -1.33 -0.86
N GLY A 74 -24.10 -0.68 -0.75
CA GLY A 74 -22.84 -1.27 -0.33
C GLY A 74 -22.71 -1.47 1.19
N PRO A 75 -21.63 -2.09 1.65
CA PRO A 75 -21.45 -2.42 3.07
C PRO A 75 -20.89 -1.26 3.91
N TRP A 76 -20.25 -0.25 3.30
CA TRP A 76 -19.46 0.75 4.00
C TRP A 76 -20.17 2.09 4.18
N PRO A 77 -19.87 2.89 5.21
CA PRO A 77 -20.22 4.30 5.21
C PRO A 77 -19.44 5.02 4.09
N PRO A 78 -19.88 6.21 3.64
CA PRO A 78 -19.05 7.05 2.77
C PRO A 78 -17.67 7.30 3.41
N HIS A 79 -16.60 6.99 2.68
CA HIS A 79 -15.22 7.13 3.11
C HIS A 79 -14.34 7.45 1.89
N CYS A 80 -13.20 8.05 2.14
CA CYS A 80 -12.21 8.42 1.11
C CYS A 80 -12.83 9.08 -0.13
N VAL A 81 -13.88 9.88 0.09
CA VAL A 81 -14.54 10.61 -0.99
C VAL A 81 -13.54 11.60 -1.59
N ALA A 82 -13.37 11.54 -2.90
CA ALA A 82 -12.42 12.35 -3.65
C ALA A 82 -12.50 13.84 -3.27
N PHE A 83 -11.33 14.47 -3.13
CA PHE A 83 -11.17 15.88 -2.76
C PHE A 83 -11.67 16.26 -1.35
N THR A 84 -11.99 15.29 -0.48
CA THR A 84 -12.29 15.55 0.94
C THR A 84 -11.05 15.40 1.81
N GLN A 85 -11.11 15.92 3.03
CA GLN A 85 -10.05 15.72 4.01
C GLN A 85 -9.88 14.25 4.39
N GLY A 86 -10.98 13.48 4.42
CA GLY A 86 -10.99 12.05 4.74
C GLY A 86 -10.16 11.21 3.76
N ALA A 87 -10.18 11.58 2.47
CA ALA A 87 -9.37 10.94 1.42
C ALA A 87 -7.87 11.33 1.48
N GLY A 88 -7.49 12.30 2.31
CA GLY A 88 -6.11 12.78 2.41
C GLY A 88 -5.20 11.81 3.17
N LEU A 89 -3.93 11.78 2.78
CA LEU A 89 -2.85 11.11 3.50
C LEU A 89 -2.55 11.80 4.84
N ALA A 90 -1.82 11.12 5.72
CA ALA A 90 -1.28 11.71 6.94
C ALA A 90 -0.27 12.82 6.63
N ASP A 91 -0.27 13.89 7.42
CA ASP A 91 0.64 15.03 7.24
C ASP A 91 2.11 14.63 7.41
N GLU A 92 2.38 13.60 8.20
CA GLU A 92 3.69 13.01 8.42
C GLU A 92 4.34 12.49 7.13
N PHE A 93 3.56 12.19 6.10
CA PHE A 93 4.06 11.70 4.81
C PHE A 93 4.49 12.82 3.85
N ALA A 94 4.24 14.09 4.20
CA ALA A 94 4.59 15.21 3.33
C ALA A 94 6.08 15.25 2.92
N PRO A 95 7.07 14.95 3.80
CA PRO A 95 8.46 14.86 3.38
C PRO A 95 8.73 13.75 2.38
N LEU A 96 8.08 12.60 2.51
CA LEU A 96 8.24 11.45 1.60
C LEU A 96 7.68 11.78 0.21
N LEU A 97 6.55 12.48 0.14
CA LEU A 97 5.96 12.96 -1.10
C LEU A 97 6.87 14.01 -1.77
N ALA A 98 7.44 14.92 -1.00
CA ALA A 98 8.40 15.92 -1.50
C ALA A 98 9.69 15.28 -2.04
N ASP A 99 10.07 14.11 -1.52
CA ASP A 99 11.25 13.34 -1.96
C ASP A 99 10.97 12.39 -3.13
N GLY A 100 9.75 12.46 -3.70
CA GLY A 100 9.38 11.77 -4.94
C GLY A 100 8.66 10.44 -4.77
N ALA A 101 8.02 10.19 -3.63
CA ALA A 101 7.12 9.04 -3.50
C ALA A 101 5.99 9.13 -4.54
N LEU A 102 5.64 7.98 -5.12
CA LEU A 102 4.57 7.87 -6.11
C LEU A 102 3.21 7.75 -5.42
N ILE A 103 2.17 8.21 -6.10
CA ILE A 103 0.77 8.05 -5.67
C ILE A 103 0.01 7.27 -6.73
N HIS A 104 -0.79 6.30 -6.29
CA HIS A 104 -1.71 5.55 -7.13
C HIS A 104 -3.12 5.62 -6.55
N PHE A 105 -4.06 6.12 -7.34
CA PHE A 105 -5.48 6.16 -6.98
C PHE A 105 -6.19 4.89 -7.40
N LYS A 106 -7.16 4.44 -6.60
CA LYS A 106 -8.03 3.31 -6.92
C LYS A 106 -9.46 3.56 -6.46
N GLY A 107 -10.41 2.75 -6.94
CA GLY A 107 -11.83 2.91 -6.59
C GLY A 107 -12.47 4.17 -7.18
N GLU A 108 -11.98 4.65 -8.33
CA GLU A 108 -12.47 5.85 -9.01
C GLU A 108 -13.76 5.60 -9.82
N ASP A 109 -14.09 4.32 -10.11
CA ASP A 109 -15.31 3.95 -10.84
C ASP A 109 -16.47 3.78 -9.85
N ALA A 110 -17.50 4.64 -9.97
CA ALA A 110 -18.69 4.61 -9.11
C ALA A 110 -19.40 3.25 -9.07
N GLY A 111 -19.36 2.48 -10.15
CA GLY A 111 -20.06 1.21 -10.30
C GLY A 111 -19.23 -0.03 -9.91
N ARG A 112 -17.96 0.14 -9.54
CA ARG A 112 -17.04 -0.97 -9.30
C ARG A 112 -16.27 -0.85 -8.00
N GLU A 113 -16.38 -1.86 -7.13
CA GLU A 113 -15.53 -2.00 -5.95
C GLU A 113 -14.11 -2.45 -6.35
N GLN A 114 -13.09 -1.81 -5.77
CA GLN A 114 -11.70 -2.09 -6.07
C GLN A 114 -10.84 -2.03 -4.80
N TYR A 115 -10.57 -3.17 -4.19
CA TYR A 115 -9.65 -3.26 -3.05
C TYR A 115 -8.17 -3.31 -3.49
N ALA A 116 -7.86 -4.02 -4.57
CA ALA A 116 -6.50 -4.16 -5.07
C ALA A 116 -6.03 -2.92 -5.82
N ALA A 117 -4.82 -2.44 -5.50
CA ALA A 117 -4.29 -1.23 -6.14
C ALA A 117 -3.82 -1.47 -7.59
N PHE A 118 -3.20 -2.61 -7.89
CA PHE A 118 -2.45 -2.78 -9.14
C PHE A 118 -3.08 -3.79 -10.10
N GLU A 119 -4.42 -3.82 -10.17
CA GLU A 119 -5.12 -4.76 -11.07
C GLU A 119 -4.99 -4.41 -12.55
N ASN A 120 -4.96 -3.13 -12.89
CA ASN A 120 -5.08 -2.64 -14.27
C ASN A 120 -4.04 -1.53 -14.56
N LEU A 121 -2.77 -1.76 -14.19
CA LEU A 121 -1.70 -0.84 -14.57
C LEU A 121 -1.47 -0.87 -16.08
N GLU A 122 -1.54 0.28 -16.73
CA GLU A 122 -1.22 0.44 -18.15
C GLU A 122 0.25 0.05 -18.43
N GLU A 123 0.58 -0.24 -19.70
CA GLU A 123 1.92 -0.68 -20.07
C GLU A 123 3.00 0.37 -19.80
N ASP A 124 2.67 1.64 -19.91
CA ASP A 124 3.54 2.79 -19.68
C ASP A 124 3.43 3.39 -18.29
N ASP A 125 2.66 2.77 -17.37
CA ASP A 125 2.56 3.22 -15.99
C ASP A 125 3.92 3.14 -15.28
N PRO A 126 4.44 4.24 -14.70
CA PRO A 126 5.72 4.24 -14.00
C PRO A 126 5.75 3.28 -12.81
N ILE A 127 4.62 3.04 -12.14
CA ILE A 127 4.52 2.10 -11.02
C ILE A 127 4.77 0.68 -11.50
N ARG A 128 4.23 0.30 -12.67
CA ARG A 128 4.50 -1.02 -13.26
C ARG A 128 6.00 -1.24 -13.48
N THR A 129 6.69 -0.23 -13.99
CA THR A 129 8.14 -0.29 -14.20
C THR A 129 8.89 -0.43 -12.86
N VAL A 130 8.53 0.36 -11.86
CA VAL A 130 9.14 0.32 -10.51
C VAL A 130 8.95 -1.05 -9.88
N LEU A 131 7.73 -1.61 -9.89
CA LEU A 131 7.45 -2.93 -9.33
C LEU A 131 8.20 -4.06 -10.07
N ALA A 132 8.32 -3.97 -11.39
CA ALA A 132 9.06 -4.96 -12.20
C ALA A 132 10.57 -4.94 -11.92
N MET A 133 11.14 -3.76 -11.66
CA MET A 133 12.58 -3.59 -11.37
C MET A 133 12.93 -3.89 -9.91
N ALA A 134 11.97 -3.91 -9.00
CA ALA A 134 12.21 -4.12 -7.58
C ALA A 134 12.79 -5.52 -7.31
N ASP A 135 13.81 -5.59 -6.47
CA ASP A 135 14.34 -6.83 -5.91
C ASP A 135 13.57 -7.25 -4.65
N GLN A 136 12.95 -6.28 -3.97
CA GLN A 136 12.14 -6.48 -2.78
C GLN A 136 10.97 -5.48 -2.79
N ILE A 137 9.77 -5.99 -2.52
CA ILE A 137 8.53 -5.23 -2.42
C ILE A 137 7.92 -5.54 -1.06
N ASP A 138 7.93 -4.57 -0.17
CA ASP A 138 7.30 -4.68 1.13
C ASP A 138 5.98 -3.90 1.10
N VAL A 139 4.93 -4.49 1.66
CA VAL A 139 3.58 -3.90 1.68
C VAL A 139 3.12 -3.72 3.11
N CYS A 140 2.52 -2.58 3.41
CA CYS A 140 1.93 -2.27 4.71
C CYS A 140 0.68 -1.40 4.55
N GLY A 141 -0.03 -1.09 5.63
CA GLY A 141 -1.14 -0.12 5.62
C GLY A 141 -2.47 -0.64 6.18
N ILE A 142 -3.60 -0.19 5.59
CA ILE A 142 -4.99 -0.40 6.04
C ILE A 142 -5.90 -0.79 4.86
N ALA A 143 -6.83 -1.74 4.98
CA ALA A 143 -6.91 -2.72 6.05
C ALA A 143 -6.25 -4.02 5.59
N GLY A 144 -5.57 -4.69 6.52
CA GLY A 144 -4.85 -5.93 6.24
C GLY A 144 -5.72 -7.03 5.63
N ASP A 145 -6.95 -7.14 6.09
CA ASP A 145 -7.96 -8.13 5.66
C ASP A 145 -8.67 -7.74 4.34
N TYR A 146 -8.48 -6.53 3.83
CA TYR A 146 -9.05 -6.02 2.58
C TYR A 146 -7.96 -5.49 1.63
N CYS A 147 -7.73 -4.18 1.61
CA CYS A 147 -6.90 -3.51 0.62
C CYS A 147 -5.44 -4.00 0.61
N VAL A 148 -4.83 -4.22 1.78
CA VAL A 148 -3.45 -4.74 1.85
C VAL A 148 -3.36 -6.13 1.23
N LYS A 149 -4.23 -7.04 1.67
CA LYS A 149 -4.30 -8.42 1.15
C LYS A 149 -4.50 -8.46 -0.37
N GLU A 150 -5.49 -7.72 -0.88
CA GLU A 150 -5.80 -7.70 -2.31
C GLU A 150 -4.69 -7.00 -3.14
N THR A 151 -4.05 -5.97 -2.58
CA THR A 151 -2.89 -5.34 -3.21
C THR A 151 -1.71 -6.32 -3.31
N VAL A 152 -1.41 -7.07 -2.24
CA VAL A 152 -0.40 -8.13 -2.28
C VAL A 152 -0.79 -9.20 -3.31
N ALA A 153 -2.05 -9.65 -3.33
CA ALA A 153 -2.52 -10.61 -4.34
C ALA A 153 -2.33 -10.09 -5.77
N SER A 154 -2.56 -8.80 -6.01
CA SER A 154 -2.31 -8.20 -7.33
C SER A 154 -0.83 -8.16 -7.70
N ILE A 155 0.06 -7.86 -6.75
CA ILE A 155 1.51 -7.89 -6.97
C ILE A 155 2.00 -9.30 -7.29
N LEU A 156 1.51 -10.32 -6.57
CA LEU A 156 1.89 -11.72 -6.77
C LEU A 156 1.51 -12.28 -8.16
N ARG A 157 0.63 -11.63 -8.89
CA ARG A 157 0.34 -11.99 -10.29
C ARG A 157 1.47 -11.59 -11.25
N HIS A 158 2.35 -10.67 -10.86
CA HIS A 158 3.37 -10.05 -11.70
C HIS A 158 4.79 -10.16 -11.14
N ALA A 159 4.95 -10.50 -9.85
CA ALA A 159 6.23 -10.60 -9.17
C ALA A 159 6.38 -11.95 -8.45
N ASP A 160 7.63 -12.43 -8.35
CA ASP A 160 7.95 -13.63 -7.57
C ASP A 160 7.63 -13.41 -6.09
N ALA A 161 6.92 -14.35 -5.47
CA ALA A 161 6.54 -14.30 -4.06
C ALA A 161 7.76 -14.15 -3.12
N SER A 162 8.95 -14.64 -3.53
CA SER A 162 10.18 -14.46 -2.76
C SER A 162 10.63 -13.01 -2.62
N LYS A 163 10.14 -12.12 -3.48
CA LYS A 163 10.41 -10.67 -3.43
C LYS A 163 9.42 -9.89 -2.57
N VAL A 164 8.26 -10.47 -2.27
CA VAL A 164 7.14 -9.79 -1.61
C VAL A 164 7.11 -10.12 -0.12
N ALA A 165 6.90 -9.12 0.72
CA ALA A 165 6.68 -9.30 2.15
C ALA A 165 5.63 -8.31 2.68
N ILE A 166 4.96 -8.68 3.77
CA ILE A 166 4.07 -7.79 4.53
C ILE A 166 4.81 -7.33 5.79
N VAL A 167 4.79 -6.01 6.04
CA VAL A 167 5.35 -5.41 7.26
C VAL A 167 4.25 -5.39 8.31
N GLU A 168 4.24 -6.42 9.18
CA GLU A 168 3.14 -6.68 10.13
C GLU A 168 2.98 -5.54 11.16
N ASP A 169 4.09 -4.99 11.69
CA ASP A 169 4.07 -3.88 12.65
C ASP A 169 3.54 -2.55 12.05
N CYS A 170 3.49 -2.46 10.72
CA CYS A 170 2.95 -1.34 9.97
C CYS A 170 1.64 -1.67 9.23
N THR A 171 0.92 -2.71 9.67
CA THR A 171 -0.34 -3.14 9.07
C THR A 171 -1.40 -3.37 10.13
N VAL A 172 -2.60 -2.82 9.93
CA VAL A 172 -3.76 -3.08 10.81
C VAL A 172 -4.92 -3.64 10.03
N SER A 173 -5.72 -4.49 10.66
CA SER A 173 -6.87 -5.18 10.10
C SER A 173 -8.14 -4.90 10.91
N ILE A 174 -9.30 -4.99 10.27
CA ILE A 174 -10.60 -4.86 10.91
C ILE A 174 -10.91 -6.10 11.77
N ASP A 175 -10.53 -7.29 11.28
CA ASP A 175 -10.78 -8.59 11.92
C ASP A 175 -9.66 -9.07 12.86
N ASN A 176 -8.83 -8.17 13.39
CA ASN A 176 -7.66 -8.47 14.21
C ASN A 176 -6.57 -9.30 13.48
N GLY A 177 -6.59 -9.33 12.16
CA GLY A 177 -5.56 -9.93 11.31
C GLY A 177 -5.75 -11.41 10.99
N ASP A 178 -6.88 -12.02 11.32
CA ASP A 178 -7.11 -13.46 11.07
C ASP A 178 -7.17 -13.77 9.57
N THR A 179 -7.88 -12.96 8.78
CA THR A 179 -7.94 -13.10 7.32
C THR A 179 -6.57 -12.89 6.68
N LEU A 180 -5.81 -11.87 7.13
CA LEU A 180 -4.48 -11.60 6.60
C LEU A 180 -3.51 -12.75 6.90
N LYS A 181 -3.52 -13.29 8.12
CA LYS A 181 -2.68 -14.45 8.51
C LYS A 181 -3.00 -15.70 7.68
N ALA A 182 -4.28 -15.96 7.42
CA ALA A 182 -4.69 -17.07 6.55
C ALA A 182 -4.13 -16.87 5.13
N PHE A 183 -4.30 -15.68 4.55
CA PHE A 183 -3.79 -15.32 3.23
C PHE A 183 -2.25 -15.47 3.13
N ILE A 184 -1.50 -14.96 4.12
CA ILE A 184 -0.05 -15.08 4.21
C ILE A 184 0.38 -16.54 4.14
N LYS A 185 -0.28 -17.40 4.93
CA LYS A 185 0.00 -18.83 4.98
C LYS A 185 -0.32 -19.55 3.66
N GLU A 186 -1.49 -19.28 3.07
CA GLU A 186 -1.94 -19.90 1.82
C GLU A 186 -1.06 -19.55 0.63
N ASN A 187 -0.58 -18.31 0.56
CA ASN A 187 0.22 -17.80 -0.55
C ASN A 187 1.73 -17.81 -0.28
N ASN A 188 2.15 -18.34 0.88
CA ASN A 188 3.56 -18.38 1.30
C ASN A 188 4.25 -17.01 1.22
N VAL A 189 3.52 -15.95 1.59
CA VAL A 189 4.04 -14.58 1.62
C VAL A 189 4.94 -14.42 2.85
N ARG A 190 6.07 -13.74 2.69
CA ARG A 190 6.96 -13.42 3.81
C ARG A 190 6.37 -12.31 4.69
N THR A 191 6.76 -12.30 5.96
CA THR A 191 6.46 -11.21 6.90
C THR A 191 7.73 -10.63 7.51
N LYS A 192 7.60 -9.41 8.01
CA LYS A 192 8.65 -8.65 8.71
C LYS A 192 8.09 -7.94 9.93
#